data_09fb857c127446319fe9995d30e98321
#
_entry.id   09fb857c127446319fe9995d30e98321
#
_cell.length_a   1.000
_cell.length_b   1.000
_cell.length_c   1.000
_cell.angle_alpha   90.00
_cell.angle_beta   90.00
_cell.angle_gamma   90.00
#
_symmetry.space_group_name_H-M   'P 1'
#
loop_
_entity.id
_entity.type
_entity.pdbx_description
1 polymer ?
#
loop_
_entity_poly.entity_id
_entity_poly.type
_entity_poly.pdbx_seq_one_letter_code
_entity_poly.pdbx_strand_id
1 'polypeptide(L)'
;ALERRFQKVLVDEPSVESTIAILRGLQERYELHHGVDITDPAIVAAAELSHRYITDRFLPDKAIDLIDEAAARVKMEIDSKPEVMDKLDRRVIQLKIEREAVKREKDEASKKRLQLIEDELQAMQREYADLEEVWKAEKAQVQGSAHIKEEIDRLRGEMVDLQRQGKLDKVAEIQYGKLPQLEAQLKHAESTDAKPAFKLLRTEVGAEEIAEVVSRATGI
;
A
#
# COMPACT_ATOMS: atom_id res chain seq x y z
N ALA A 1 30.88 3.07 41.67
CA ALA A 1 31.89 2.13 41.14
C ALA A 1 31.63 1.73 39.66
N LEU A 2 30.40 1.76 39.17
CA LEU A 2 30.06 1.41 37.78
C LEU A 2 30.37 2.55 36.80
N GLU A 3 30.21 3.79 37.18
CA GLU A 3 30.43 4.99 36.33
C GLU A 3 31.85 5.07 35.73
N ARG A 4 32.86 4.53 36.40
CA ARG A 4 34.24 4.48 35.90
C ARG A 4 34.50 3.47 34.81
N ARG A 5 33.53 2.56 34.56
CA ARG A 5 33.65 1.47 33.57
C ARG A 5 32.87 1.75 32.29
N PHE A 6 32.07 2.81 32.25
CA PHE A 6 31.26 3.19 31.12
C PHE A 6 31.61 4.61 30.69
N GLN A 7 31.84 4.77 29.39
CA GLN A 7 32.00 6.07 28.78
C GLN A 7 30.62 6.54 28.28
N LYS A 8 30.26 7.78 28.57
CA LYS A 8 29.04 8.39 28.03
C LYS A 8 29.23 8.60 26.53
N VAL A 9 28.32 8.09 25.72
CA VAL A 9 28.18 8.37 24.30
C VAL A 9 26.93 9.21 24.13
N LEU A 10 27.11 10.43 23.62
CA LEU A 10 25.98 11.30 23.30
C LEU A 10 25.42 10.86 21.93
N VAL A 11 24.12 10.67 21.88
CA VAL A 11 23.38 10.34 20.64
C VAL A 11 22.40 11.48 20.42
N ASP A 12 22.72 12.34 19.47
CA ASP A 12 21.89 13.48 19.09
C ASP A 12 20.84 13.08 18.04
N GLU A 13 19.74 13.84 18.01
CA GLU A 13 18.72 13.69 16.95
C GLU A 13 19.34 14.06 15.59
N PRO A 14 19.18 13.22 14.55
CA PRO A 14 19.71 13.51 13.21
C PRO A 14 18.95 14.71 12.60
N SER A 15 19.65 15.41 11.68
CA SER A 15 18.99 16.46 10.88
C SER A 15 17.97 15.87 9.91
N VAL A 16 17.11 16.72 9.33
CA VAL A 16 16.15 16.31 8.29
C VAL A 16 16.89 15.66 7.09
N GLU A 17 17.98 16.26 6.63
CA GLU A 17 18.79 15.72 5.52
C GLU A 17 19.40 14.35 5.85
N SER A 18 19.92 14.20 7.07
CA SER A 18 20.44 12.91 7.54
C SER A 18 19.32 11.86 7.65
N THR A 19 18.15 12.28 8.09
CA THR A 19 16.96 11.41 8.16
C THR A 19 16.52 10.95 6.77
N ILE A 20 16.48 11.83 5.77
CA ILE A 20 16.18 11.47 4.38
C ILE A 20 17.17 10.40 3.87
N ALA A 21 18.48 10.57 4.17
CA ALA A 21 19.48 9.58 3.78
C ALA A 21 19.24 8.21 4.46
N ILE A 22 18.89 8.21 5.76
CA ILE A 22 18.52 6.98 6.49
C ILE A 22 17.30 6.32 5.87
N LEU A 23 16.24 7.08 5.59
CA LEU A 23 15.00 6.57 5.01
C LEU A 23 15.21 5.97 3.60
N ARG A 24 16.03 6.62 2.76
CA ARG A 24 16.44 6.05 1.46
C ARG A 24 17.17 4.71 1.61
N GLY A 25 17.98 4.55 2.64
CA GLY A 25 18.64 3.28 2.96
C GLY A 25 17.70 2.19 3.46
N LEU A 26 16.53 2.55 3.99
CA LEU A 26 15.50 1.65 4.48
C LEU A 26 14.38 1.38 3.47
N GLN A 27 14.26 2.21 2.43
CA GLN A 27 13.18 2.20 1.45
C GLN A 27 12.89 0.79 0.90
N GLU A 28 13.90 0.13 0.33
CA GLU A 28 13.76 -1.20 -0.26
C GLU A 28 13.19 -2.24 0.72
N ARG A 29 13.57 -2.15 1.99
CA ARG A 29 13.08 -3.06 3.03
C ARG A 29 11.60 -2.85 3.33
N TYR A 30 11.15 -1.60 3.40
CA TYR A 30 9.74 -1.28 3.61
C TYR A 30 8.89 -1.62 2.38
N GLU A 31 9.39 -1.36 1.16
CA GLU A 31 8.75 -1.76 -0.08
C GLU A 31 8.56 -3.28 -0.16
N LEU A 32 9.56 -4.06 0.21
CA LEU A 32 9.48 -5.52 0.25
C LEU A 32 8.50 -6.00 1.32
N HIS A 33 8.55 -5.40 2.53
CA HIS A 33 7.72 -5.81 3.66
C HIS A 33 6.23 -5.55 3.42
N HIS A 34 5.90 -4.38 2.90
CA HIS A 34 4.50 -4.00 2.63
C HIS A 34 4.01 -4.41 1.26
N GLY A 35 4.90 -4.73 0.31
CA GLY A 35 4.54 -5.06 -1.07
C GLY A 35 4.05 -3.86 -1.88
N VAL A 36 4.45 -2.63 -1.50
CA VAL A 36 4.12 -1.37 -2.16
C VAL A 36 5.37 -0.62 -2.56
N ASP A 37 5.28 0.29 -3.52
CA ASP A 37 6.39 1.15 -3.90
C ASP A 37 6.37 2.45 -3.08
N ILE A 38 7.55 2.95 -2.66
CA ILE A 38 7.68 4.20 -1.90
C ILE A 38 8.46 5.19 -2.74
N THR A 39 7.85 6.33 -3.04
CA THR A 39 8.49 7.34 -3.89
C THR A 39 9.48 8.21 -3.11
N ASP A 40 10.51 8.76 -3.78
CA ASP A 40 11.43 9.69 -3.13
C ASP A 40 10.74 10.95 -2.55
N PRO A 41 9.72 11.55 -3.22
CA PRO A 41 8.91 12.60 -2.61
C PRO A 41 8.22 12.19 -1.30
N ALA A 42 7.81 10.93 -1.14
CA ALA A 42 7.25 10.43 0.13
C ALA A 42 8.31 10.43 1.24
N ILE A 43 9.52 10.01 0.94
CA ILE A 43 10.64 9.99 1.88
C ILE A 43 10.96 11.42 2.38
N VAL A 44 11.05 12.37 1.45
CA VAL A 44 11.28 13.78 1.77
C VAL A 44 10.14 14.33 2.61
N ALA A 45 8.88 14.09 2.20
CA ALA A 45 7.71 14.53 2.93
C ALA A 45 7.65 13.94 4.35
N ALA A 46 7.97 12.66 4.53
CA ALA A 46 7.98 12.01 5.83
C ALA A 46 8.98 12.68 6.80
N ALA A 47 10.19 12.99 6.33
CA ALA A 47 11.20 13.67 7.14
C ALA A 47 10.79 15.11 7.49
N GLU A 48 10.35 15.90 6.50
CA GLU A 48 10.00 17.30 6.67
C GLU A 48 8.72 17.49 7.49
N LEU A 49 7.64 16.74 7.17
CA LEU A 49 6.36 16.89 7.85
C LEU A 49 6.42 16.36 9.28
N SER A 50 7.12 15.24 9.53
CA SER A 50 7.31 14.74 10.89
C SER A 50 8.12 15.74 11.74
N HIS A 51 9.17 16.33 11.18
CA HIS A 51 9.96 17.34 11.88
C HIS A 51 9.12 18.57 12.25
N ARG A 52 8.25 19.01 11.35
CA ARG A 52 7.45 20.24 11.52
C ARG A 52 6.24 20.06 12.42
N TYR A 53 5.52 18.94 12.30
CA TYR A 53 4.19 18.77 12.91
C TYR A 53 4.15 17.77 14.06
N ILE A 54 5.12 16.84 14.17
CA ILE A 54 5.20 15.85 15.25
C ILE A 54 6.31 16.28 16.22
N THR A 55 5.93 16.91 17.32
CA THR A 55 6.87 17.53 18.27
C THR A 55 7.16 16.68 19.49
N ASP A 56 6.38 15.65 19.75
CA ASP A 56 6.47 14.75 20.91
C ASP A 56 7.41 13.56 20.69
N ARG A 57 7.98 13.41 19.49
CA ARG A 57 8.86 12.32 19.09
C ARG A 57 10.08 12.84 18.32
N PHE A 58 11.11 12.03 18.21
CA PHE A 58 12.39 12.39 17.61
C PHE A 58 12.59 11.76 16.24
N LEU A 59 13.39 12.41 15.39
CA LEU A 59 13.92 11.82 14.17
C LEU A 59 15.00 10.76 14.52
N PRO A 60 15.16 9.69 13.74
CA PRO A 60 14.42 9.37 12.50
C PRO A 60 13.09 8.63 12.75
N ASP A 61 12.81 8.15 13.98
CA ASP A 61 11.72 7.22 14.29
C ASP A 61 10.36 7.74 13.85
N LYS A 62 10.04 9.00 14.15
CA LYS A 62 8.75 9.58 13.74
C LYS A 62 8.55 9.64 12.21
N ALA A 63 9.62 9.78 11.44
CA ALA A 63 9.56 9.76 9.98
C ALA A 63 9.45 8.33 9.44
N ILE A 64 10.10 7.37 10.08
CA ILE A 64 10.00 5.94 9.80
C ILE A 64 8.55 5.48 10.02
N ASP A 65 7.94 5.84 11.15
CA ASP A 65 6.56 5.48 11.47
C ASP A 65 5.56 6.01 10.45
N LEU A 66 5.76 7.25 9.93
CA LEU A 66 4.91 7.79 8.88
C LEU A 66 4.97 6.98 7.58
N ILE A 67 6.17 6.52 7.20
CA ILE A 67 6.33 5.67 6.02
C ILE A 67 5.67 4.31 6.25
N ASP A 68 5.88 3.72 7.42
CA ASP A 68 5.31 2.42 7.78
C ASP A 68 3.77 2.47 7.78
N GLU A 69 3.19 3.49 8.42
CA GLU A 69 1.74 3.68 8.46
C GLU A 69 1.14 3.96 7.08
N ALA A 70 1.79 4.81 6.27
CA ALA A 70 1.32 5.10 4.92
C ALA A 70 1.39 3.86 4.01
N ALA A 71 2.48 3.08 4.09
CA ALA A 71 2.66 1.86 3.33
C ALA A 71 1.63 0.78 3.74
N ALA A 72 1.42 0.58 5.04
CA ALA A 72 0.41 -0.33 5.56
C ALA A 72 -1.00 0.06 5.10
N ARG A 73 -1.28 1.36 5.01
CA ARG A 73 -2.55 1.89 4.56
C ARG A 73 -2.78 1.67 3.07
N VAL A 74 -1.80 1.96 2.23
CA VAL A 74 -1.87 1.68 0.79
C VAL A 74 -2.08 0.17 0.56
N LYS A 75 -1.41 -0.71 1.31
CA LYS A 75 -1.63 -2.16 1.28
C LYS A 75 -3.08 -2.52 1.61
N MET A 76 -3.66 -1.92 2.66
CA MET A 76 -5.08 -2.15 3.00
C MET A 76 -6.03 -1.65 1.90
N GLU A 77 -5.72 -0.55 1.24
CA GLU A 77 -6.51 -0.02 0.12
C GLU A 77 -6.47 -0.97 -1.09
N ILE A 78 -5.31 -1.56 -1.40
CA ILE A 78 -5.18 -2.59 -2.45
C ILE A 78 -6.05 -3.81 -2.16
N ASP A 79 -6.15 -4.21 -0.89
CA ASP A 79 -6.96 -5.35 -0.49
C ASP A 79 -8.45 -5.04 -0.38
N SER A 80 -8.80 -3.78 -0.28
CA SER A 80 -10.16 -3.29 -0.15
C SER A 80 -10.84 -3.09 -1.52
N LYS A 81 -12.18 -3.09 -1.51
CA LYS A 81 -12.97 -2.72 -2.69
C LYS A 81 -12.80 -1.24 -2.98
N PRO A 82 -12.52 -0.83 -4.24
CA PRO A 82 -12.41 0.57 -4.62
C PRO A 82 -13.68 1.38 -4.28
N GLU A 83 -13.51 2.62 -3.84
CA GLU A 83 -14.62 3.48 -3.42
C GLU A 83 -15.68 3.69 -4.51
N VAL A 84 -15.25 3.77 -5.77
CA VAL A 84 -16.15 3.90 -6.93
C VAL A 84 -17.10 2.71 -7.03
N MET A 85 -16.58 1.49 -6.83
CA MET A 85 -17.38 0.27 -6.85
C MET A 85 -18.31 0.18 -5.64
N ASP A 86 -17.87 0.63 -4.46
CA ASP A 86 -18.71 0.65 -3.25
C ASP A 86 -19.88 1.63 -3.41
N LYS A 87 -19.66 2.80 -3.99
CA LYS A 87 -20.72 3.76 -4.32
C LYS A 87 -21.75 3.19 -5.29
N LEU A 88 -21.28 2.50 -6.35
CA LEU A 88 -22.17 1.84 -7.31
C LEU A 88 -22.99 0.73 -6.63
N ASP A 89 -22.36 -0.10 -5.80
CA ASP A 89 -23.05 -1.16 -5.05
C ASP A 89 -24.18 -0.59 -4.17
N ARG A 90 -23.89 0.45 -3.40
CA ARG A 90 -24.90 1.10 -2.55
C ARG A 90 -26.06 1.65 -3.38
N ARG A 91 -25.76 2.25 -4.54
CA ARG A 91 -26.81 2.77 -5.42
C ARG A 91 -27.64 1.64 -6.04
N VAL A 92 -27.02 0.56 -6.47
CA VAL A 92 -27.72 -0.63 -6.97
C VAL A 92 -28.64 -1.23 -5.90
N ILE A 93 -28.18 -1.29 -4.63
CA ILE A 93 -29.00 -1.78 -3.52
C ILE A 93 -30.22 -0.86 -3.31
N GLN A 94 -30.04 0.46 -3.30
CA GLN A 94 -31.12 1.43 -3.17
C GLN A 94 -32.17 1.27 -4.29
N LEU A 95 -31.71 1.18 -5.53
CA LEU A 95 -32.60 0.99 -6.67
C LEU A 95 -33.35 -0.36 -6.62
N LYS A 96 -32.70 -1.42 -6.15
CA LYS A 96 -33.38 -2.73 -5.94
C LYS A 96 -34.48 -2.62 -4.90
N ILE A 97 -34.26 -1.90 -3.80
CA ILE A 97 -35.28 -1.67 -2.76
C ILE A 97 -36.44 -0.85 -3.34
N GLU A 98 -36.14 0.24 -4.06
CA GLU A 98 -37.14 1.08 -4.70
C GLU A 98 -37.96 0.30 -5.73
N ARG A 99 -37.27 -0.53 -6.55
CA ARG A 99 -37.92 -1.42 -7.53
C ARG A 99 -38.97 -2.33 -6.87
N GLU A 100 -38.63 -2.98 -5.75
CA GLU A 100 -39.56 -3.87 -5.06
C GLU A 100 -40.73 -3.11 -4.40
N ALA A 101 -40.55 -1.87 -4.00
CA ALA A 101 -41.62 -1.02 -3.52
C ALA A 101 -42.58 -0.62 -4.65
N VAL A 102 -42.03 -0.06 -5.75
CA VAL A 102 -42.82 0.43 -6.91
C VAL A 102 -43.52 -0.71 -7.64
N LYS A 103 -42.94 -1.92 -7.67
CA LYS A 103 -43.58 -3.10 -8.29
C LYS A 103 -44.90 -3.51 -7.66
N ARG A 104 -45.15 -3.11 -6.44
CA ARG A 104 -46.44 -3.40 -5.73
C ARG A 104 -47.56 -2.47 -6.16
N GLU A 105 -47.25 -1.35 -6.75
CA GLU A 105 -48.20 -0.34 -7.23
C GLU A 105 -48.63 -0.65 -8.67
N LYS A 106 -49.87 -0.26 -9.03
CA LYS A 106 -50.48 -0.63 -10.33
C LYS A 106 -50.79 0.56 -11.24
N ASP A 107 -50.52 1.79 -10.77
CA ASP A 107 -50.78 3.00 -11.52
C ASP A 107 -49.77 3.21 -12.66
N GLU A 108 -50.15 3.98 -13.65
CA GLU A 108 -49.28 4.24 -14.84
C GLU A 108 -48.00 5.01 -14.53
N ALA A 109 -48.01 5.84 -13.48
CA ALA A 109 -46.81 6.56 -13.05
C ALA A 109 -45.78 5.60 -12.46
N SER A 110 -46.22 4.65 -11.62
CA SER A 110 -45.37 3.61 -11.04
C SER A 110 -44.80 2.65 -12.09
N LYS A 111 -45.56 2.32 -13.13
CA LYS A 111 -45.04 1.52 -14.26
C LYS A 111 -43.94 2.23 -15.01
N LYS A 112 -44.10 3.53 -15.31
CA LYS A 112 -43.03 4.33 -15.93
C LYS A 112 -41.79 4.43 -15.04
N ARG A 113 -41.98 4.63 -13.73
CA ARG A 113 -40.87 4.66 -12.77
C ARG A 113 -40.19 3.33 -12.69
N LEU A 114 -40.88 2.21 -12.70
CA LEU A 114 -40.35 0.86 -12.70
C LEU A 114 -39.42 0.66 -13.91
N GLN A 115 -39.87 1.04 -15.10
CA GLN A 115 -39.04 0.95 -16.31
C GLN A 115 -37.74 1.75 -16.21
N LEU A 116 -37.80 2.99 -15.70
CA LEU A 116 -36.62 3.83 -15.51
C LEU A 116 -35.64 3.20 -14.51
N ILE A 117 -36.15 2.61 -13.40
CA ILE A 117 -35.32 1.93 -12.42
C ILE A 117 -34.65 0.70 -13.03
N GLU A 118 -35.35 -0.08 -13.83
CA GLU A 118 -34.80 -1.27 -14.49
C GLU A 118 -33.71 -0.89 -15.49
N ASP A 119 -33.90 0.16 -16.28
CA ASP A 119 -32.91 0.66 -17.21
C ASP A 119 -31.65 1.19 -16.49
N GLU A 120 -31.85 1.95 -15.38
CA GLU A 120 -30.76 2.46 -14.52
C GLU A 120 -30.00 1.30 -13.85
N LEU A 121 -30.70 0.29 -13.33
CA LEU A 121 -30.11 -0.90 -12.75
C LEU A 121 -29.27 -1.66 -13.77
N GLN A 122 -29.79 -1.85 -14.97
CA GLN A 122 -29.04 -2.57 -16.02
C GLN A 122 -27.75 -1.82 -16.40
N ALA A 123 -27.82 -0.49 -16.55
CA ALA A 123 -26.66 0.33 -16.85
C ALA A 123 -25.60 0.23 -15.74
N MET A 124 -26.00 0.40 -14.47
CA MET A 124 -25.09 0.34 -13.33
C MET A 124 -24.51 -1.05 -13.10
N GLN A 125 -25.25 -2.11 -13.35
CA GLN A 125 -24.74 -3.48 -13.23
C GLN A 125 -23.71 -3.79 -14.31
N ARG A 126 -23.85 -3.25 -15.52
CA ARG A 126 -22.84 -3.37 -16.57
C ARG A 126 -21.57 -2.60 -16.17
N GLU A 127 -21.72 -1.35 -15.76
CA GLU A 127 -20.59 -0.53 -15.30
C GLU A 127 -19.84 -1.21 -14.13
N TYR A 128 -20.59 -1.78 -13.18
CA TYR A 128 -20.01 -2.53 -12.08
C TYR A 128 -19.22 -3.75 -12.54
N ALA A 129 -19.76 -4.52 -13.49
CA ALA A 129 -19.09 -5.70 -14.03
C ALA A 129 -17.79 -5.34 -14.76
N ASP A 130 -17.81 -4.27 -15.56
CA ASP A 130 -16.64 -3.76 -16.27
C ASP A 130 -15.55 -3.30 -15.29
N LEU A 131 -15.93 -2.57 -14.22
CA LEU A 131 -15.00 -2.14 -13.17
C LEU A 131 -14.47 -3.34 -12.36
N GLU A 132 -15.31 -4.34 -12.10
CA GLU A 132 -14.90 -5.55 -11.36
C GLU A 132 -13.86 -6.37 -12.15
N GLU A 133 -14.00 -6.45 -13.47
CA GLU A 133 -13.03 -7.12 -14.33
C GLU A 133 -11.67 -6.39 -14.29
N VAL A 134 -11.69 -5.06 -14.44
CA VAL A 134 -10.48 -4.22 -14.34
C VAL A 134 -9.85 -4.37 -12.96
N TRP A 135 -10.62 -4.25 -11.89
CA TRP A 135 -10.12 -4.38 -10.51
C TRP A 135 -9.49 -5.74 -10.25
N LYS A 136 -10.13 -6.84 -10.69
CA LYS A 136 -9.58 -8.19 -10.52
C LYS A 136 -8.26 -8.36 -11.29
N ALA A 137 -8.17 -7.81 -12.50
CA ALA A 137 -6.95 -7.84 -13.30
C ALA A 137 -5.80 -7.06 -12.63
N GLU A 138 -6.07 -5.82 -12.19
CA GLU A 138 -5.11 -4.99 -11.47
C GLU A 138 -4.66 -5.66 -10.15
N LYS A 139 -5.61 -6.19 -9.37
CA LYS A 139 -5.31 -6.90 -8.12
C LYS A 139 -4.46 -8.14 -8.33
N ALA A 140 -4.75 -8.93 -9.34
CA ALA A 140 -3.96 -10.12 -9.66
C ALA A 140 -2.51 -9.77 -10.02
N GLN A 141 -2.31 -8.68 -10.75
CA GLN A 141 -0.99 -8.20 -11.12
C GLN A 141 -0.21 -7.71 -9.89
N VAL A 142 -0.84 -6.89 -9.03
CA VAL A 142 -0.22 -6.40 -7.79
C VAL A 142 0.10 -7.55 -6.84
N GLN A 143 -0.81 -8.51 -6.66
CA GLN A 143 -0.57 -9.68 -5.80
C GLN A 143 0.56 -10.57 -6.32
N GLY A 144 0.71 -10.71 -7.64
CA GLY A 144 1.81 -11.45 -8.23
C GLY A 144 3.18 -10.85 -7.89
N SER A 145 3.34 -9.55 -8.01
CA SER A 145 4.59 -8.86 -7.62
C SER A 145 4.82 -8.84 -6.11
N ALA A 146 3.76 -8.63 -5.32
CA ALA A 146 3.83 -8.64 -3.86
C ALA A 146 4.29 -10.00 -3.32
N HIS A 147 3.79 -11.12 -3.87
CA HIS A 147 4.23 -12.45 -3.46
C HIS A 147 5.71 -12.69 -3.71
N ILE A 148 6.24 -12.23 -4.85
CA ILE A 148 7.69 -12.32 -5.15
C ILE A 148 8.48 -11.47 -4.14
N LYS A 149 8.03 -10.26 -3.84
CA LYS A 149 8.65 -9.38 -2.83
C LYS A 149 8.67 -10.02 -1.43
N GLU A 150 7.56 -10.60 -0.99
CA GLU A 150 7.46 -11.32 0.29
C GLU A 150 8.42 -12.52 0.36
N GLU A 151 8.58 -13.25 -0.75
CA GLU A 151 9.49 -14.39 -0.79
C GLU A 151 10.96 -13.96 -0.73
N ILE A 152 11.31 -12.85 -1.39
CA ILE A 152 12.64 -12.24 -1.31
C ILE A 152 12.94 -11.81 0.14
N ASP A 153 12.02 -11.13 0.81
CA ASP A 153 12.20 -10.67 2.20
C ASP A 153 12.36 -11.86 3.16
N ARG A 154 11.53 -12.89 3.01
CA ARG A 154 11.66 -14.12 3.78
C ARG A 154 13.02 -14.78 3.61
N LEU A 155 13.52 -14.91 2.37
CA LEU A 155 14.82 -15.51 2.11
C LEU A 155 15.98 -14.67 2.63
N ARG A 156 15.87 -13.35 2.59
CA ARG A 156 16.86 -12.44 3.20
C ARG A 156 16.89 -12.60 4.73
N GLY A 157 15.73 -12.73 5.37
CA GLY A 157 15.63 -13.03 6.81
C GLY A 157 16.25 -14.38 7.17
N GLU A 158 15.91 -15.44 6.41
CA GLU A 158 16.48 -16.78 6.59
C GLU A 158 18.00 -16.78 6.43
N MET A 159 18.52 -16.00 5.47
CA MET A 159 19.96 -15.86 5.25
C MET A 159 20.68 -15.30 6.48
N VAL A 160 20.12 -14.27 7.11
CA VAL A 160 20.70 -13.68 8.35
C VAL A 160 20.74 -14.71 9.47
N ASP A 161 19.68 -15.50 9.64
CA ASP A 161 19.62 -16.52 10.68
C ASP A 161 20.59 -17.67 10.42
N LEU A 162 20.69 -18.13 9.17
CA LEU A 162 21.65 -19.15 8.77
C LEU A 162 23.10 -18.69 8.94
N GLN A 163 23.37 -17.39 8.66
CA GLN A 163 24.70 -16.79 8.87
C GLN A 163 25.07 -16.77 10.36
N ARG A 164 24.11 -16.43 11.26
CA ARG A 164 24.30 -16.50 12.71
C ARG A 164 24.55 -17.93 13.21
N GLN A 165 23.97 -18.93 12.54
CA GLN A 165 24.18 -20.35 12.82
C GLN A 165 25.47 -20.92 12.22
N GLY A 166 26.21 -20.14 11.43
CA GLY A 166 27.45 -20.58 10.77
C GLY A 166 27.24 -21.51 9.56
N LYS A 167 26.00 -21.63 9.04
CA LYS A 167 25.65 -22.50 7.91
C LYS A 167 25.89 -21.80 6.56
N LEU A 168 27.17 -21.50 6.27
CA LEU A 168 27.56 -20.70 5.12
C LEU A 168 27.21 -21.32 3.76
N ASP A 169 27.17 -22.66 3.66
CA ASP A 169 26.80 -23.37 2.42
C ASP A 169 25.35 -23.02 2.02
N LYS A 170 24.43 -23.02 3.00
CA LYS A 170 23.02 -22.66 2.75
C LYS A 170 22.85 -21.17 2.45
N VAL A 171 23.64 -20.32 3.09
CA VAL A 171 23.69 -18.88 2.78
C VAL A 171 24.09 -18.67 1.32
N ALA A 172 25.12 -19.35 0.86
CA ALA A 172 25.59 -19.27 -0.53
C ALA A 172 24.52 -19.78 -1.52
N GLU A 173 23.81 -20.87 -1.22
CA GLU A 173 22.71 -21.39 -2.07
C GLU A 173 21.60 -20.36 -2.22
N ILE A 174 21.20 -19.68 -1.15
CA ILE A 174 20.16 -18.64 -1.21
C ILE A 174 20.69 -17.42 -1.97
N GLN A 175 21.87 -16.93 -1.62
CA GLN A 175 22.45 -15.70 -2.14
C GLN A 175 22.76 -15.76 -3.63
N TYR A 176 23.29 -16.88 -4.11
CA TYR A 176 23.74 -17.03 -5.50
C TYR A 176 22.79 -17.85 -6.38
N GLY A 177 21.84 -18.56 -5.75
CA GLY A 177 20.87 -19.38 -6.48
C GLY A 177 19.45 -18.77 -6.48
N LYS A 178 18.80 -18.74 -5.33
CA LYS A 178 17.36 -18.39 -5.25
C LYS A 178 17.09 -16.89 -5.38
N LEU A 179 17.83 -16.05 -4.67
CA LEU A 179 17.61 -14.59 -4.68
C LEU A 179 17.75 -13.98 -6.08
N PRO A 180 18.82 -14.26 -6.87
CA PRO A 180 18.93 -13.68 -8.20
C PRO A 180 17.82 -14.11 -9.16
N GLN A 181 17.27 -15.32 -8.98
CA GLN A 181 16.14 -15.79 -9.80
C GLN A 181 14.87 -15.01 -9.49
N LEU A 182 14.56 -14.80 -8.21
CA LEU A 182 13.40 -14.04 -7.78
C LEU A 182 13.52 -12.55 -8.14
N GLU A 183 14.70 -11.97 -7.97
CA GLU A 183 14.99 -10.58 -8.37
C GLU A 183 14.85 -10.40 -9.89
N ALA A 184 15.30 -11.38 -10.70
CA ALA A 184 15.09 -11.37 -12.14
C ALA A 184 13.59 -11.50 -12.51
N GLN A 185 12.84 -12.35 -11.80
CA GLN A 185 11.39 -12.48 -11.99
C GLN A 185 10.66 -11.18 -11.62
N LEU A 186 11.02 -10.56 -10.50
CA LEU A 186 10.47 -9.27 -10.09
C LEU A 186 10.74 -8.19 -11.15
N LYS A 187 12.00 -8.08 -11.58
CA LYS A 187 12.38 -7.14 -12.62
C LYS A 187 11.68 -7.39 -13.96
N HIS A 188 11.44 -8.64 -14.30
CA HIS A 188 10.65 -8.99 -15.49
C HIS A 188 9.19 -8.60 -15.32
N ALA A 189 8.59 -8.87 -14.17
CA ALA A 189 7.22 -8.46 -13.85
C ALA A 189 7.05 -6.93 -13.88
N GLU A 190 8.04 -6.18 -13.38
CA GLU A 190 8.05 -4.72 -13.40
C GLU A 190 8.39 -4.12 -14.77
N SER A 191 9.14 -4.84 -15.64
CA SER A 191 9.58 -4.35 -16.95
C SER A 191 8.65 -4.70 -18.10
N THR A 192 7.87 -5.78 -17.97
CA THR A 192 6.90 -6.21 -19.00
C THR A 192 5.70 -5.27 -19.05
N ASP A 193 5.51 -4.52 -17.99
CA ASP A 193 4.57 -3.43 -17.89
C ASP A 193 5.35 -2.11 -17.89
N ALA A 194 5.35 -1.42 -19.02
CA ALA A 194 5.32 0.03 -18.98
C ALA A 194 4.16 0.36 -18.02
N LYS A 195 4.47 0.65 -16.72
CA LYS A 195 3.51 0.73 -15.59
C LYS A 195 2.14 1.14 -16.13
N PRO A 196 1.17 0.23 -16.36
CA PRO A 196 -0.15 0.67 -16.73
C PRO A 196 -0.57 1.51 -15.55
N ALA A 197 -0.91 2.76 -15.80
CA ALA A 197 -1.50 3.58 -14.75
C ALA A 197 -2.73 2.82 -14.28
N PHE A 198 -2.63 2.15 -13.12
CA PHE A 198 -3.76 1.48 -12.52
C PHE A 198 -4.89 2.50 -12.40
N LYS A 199 -6.07 2.12 -12.86
CA LYS A 199 -7.24 3.02 -12.86
C LYS A 199 -7.93 3.05 -11.51
N LEU A 200 -7.88 1.93 -10.79
CA LEU A 200 -8.65 1.69 -9.58
C LEU A 200 -7.77 1.50 -8.35
N LEU A 201 -6.55 0.96 -8.50
CA LEU A 201 -5.64 0.68 -7.39
C LEU A 201 -4.50 1.70 -7.33
N ARG A 202 -4.18 2.13 -6.11
CA ARG A 202 -2.94 2.87 -5.81
C ARG A 202 -1.94 1.88 -5.25
N THR A 203 -0.76 1.83 -5.83
CA THR A 203 0.31 0.89 -5.44
C THR A 203 1.56 1.61 -4.94
N GLU A 204 1.56 2.94 -4.96
CA GLU A 204 2.69 3.78 -4.60
C GLU A 204 2.33 4.68 -3.41
N VAL A 205 3.27 4.79 -2.47
CA VAL A 205 3.22 5.78 -1.40
C VAL A 205 3.88 7.06 -1.90
N GLY A 206 3.12 8.11 -2.06
CA GLY A 206 3.57 9.45 -2.45
C GLY A 206 3.58 10.43 -1.27
N ALA A 207 3.89 11.68 -1.56
CA ALA A 207 3.87 12.74 -0.55
C ALA A 207 2.45 13.04 -0.02
N GLU A 208 1.41 12.77 -0.82
CA GLU A 208 0.01 12.96 -0.42
C GLU A 208 -0.40 11.96 0.66
N GLU A 209 -0.05 10.68 0.50
CA GLU A 209 -0.32 9.63 1.49
C GLU A 209 0.35 9.94 2.83
N ILE A 210 1.60 10.41 2.79
CA ILE A 210 2.31 10.88 3.99
C ILE A 210 1.59 12.08 4.63
N ALA A 211 1.19 13.07 3.85
CA ALA A 211 0.48 14.25 4.35
C ALA A 211 -0.86 13.86 4.99
N GLU A 212 -1.57 12.90 4.42
CA GLU A 212 -2.83 12.41 4.99
C GLU A 212 -2.63 11.70 6.33
N VAL A 213 -1.57 10.90 6.48
CA VAL A 213 -1.21 10.28 7.76
C VAL A 213 -0.89 11.35 8.80
N VAL A 214 -0.09 12.35 8.45
CA VAL A 214 0.23 13.47 9.35
C VAL A 214 -1.01 14.26 9.75
N SER A 215 -1.91 14.55 8.80
CA SER A 215 -3.17 15.25 9.06
C SER A 215 -4.04 14.49 10.07
N ARG A 216 -4.12 13.18 9.96
CA ARG A 216 -4.87 12.34 10.91
C ARG A 216 -4.22 12.28 12.28
N ALA A 217 -2.90 12.18 12.34
CA ALA A 217 -2.15 12.10 13.59
C ALA A 217 -2.18 13.42 14.37
N THR A 218 -2.17 14.54 13.66
CA THR A 218 -2.06 15.90 14.27
C THR A 218 -3.38 16.66 14.31
N GLY A 219 -4.35 16.28 13.50
CA GLY A 219 -5.64 16.97 13.34
C GLY A 219 -5.56 18.28 12.52
N ILE A 220 -4.46 18.47 11.76
CA ILE A 220 -4.22 19.65 10.91
C ILE A 220 -4.71 19.38 9.49
#